data_43b2ac794d5f70ebeefa5a0f90361f76
#
_entry.id   43b2ac794d5f70ebeefa5a0f90361f76
#
_cell.length_a   1.000
_cell.length_b   1.000
_cell.length_c   1.000
_cell.angle_alpha   90.00
_cell.angle_beta   90.00
_cell.angle_gamma   90.00
#
_symmetry.space_group_name_H-M   'P 1'
#
loop_
_entity.id
_entity.type
_entity.pdbx_description
1 polymer ?
#
loop_
_entity_poly.entity_id
_entity_poly.type
_entity_poly.pdbx_seq_one_letter_code
_entity_poly.pdbx_strand_id
1 'polypeptide(L)'
;MFVSLAPWVLLIGGLVALLKVYAKLRKGAQGKGQTTTGLIGFFAGIFLLIIGVTILLANSWDTATWVLLVLTGLGLVLGPLSRIPFGAIFGLVTGALCAGLVYIFFPLPATVLGISSLWIYLAIFLIPALFVFLVFKFAEEVMRLFSILLGSWPVISVLGILCILQGILLLMGKTLLMFIG
;
A
#
# COMPACT_ATOMS: atom_id res chain seq x y z
N MET A 1 -20.48 -9.61 14.38
CA MET A 1 -19.39 -10.12 15.25
C MET A 1 -18.10 -9.32 15.09
N PHE A 2 -17.63 -9.00 13.87
CA PHE A 2 -16.41 -8.19 13.66
C PHE A 2 -16.53 -6.73 14.10
N VAL A 3 -17.72 -6.18 14.10
CA VAL A 3 -17.98 -4.77 14.46
C VAL A 3 -17.72 -4.48 15.96
N SER A 4 -17.97 -5.45 16.83
CA SER A 4 -17.69 -5.31 18.28
C SER A 4 -16.19 -5.34 18.61
N LEU A 5 -15.34 -5.74 17.67
CA LEU A 5 -13.88 -5.75 17.81
C LEU A 5 -13.23 -4.41 17.42
N ALA A 6 -13.98 -3.46 16.84
CA ALA A 6 -13.44 -2.19 16.36
C ALA A 6 -12.62 -1.42 17.42
N PRO A 7 -13.05 -1.28 18.70
CA PRO A 7 -12.25 -0.59 19.71
C PRO A 7 -10.89 -1.26 19.96
N TRP A 8 -10.87 -2.58 20.05
CA TRP A 8 -9.64 -3.35 20.26
C TRP A 8 -8.68 -3.26 19.09
N VAL A 9 -9.23 -3.29 17.86
CA VAL A 9 -8.43 -3.14 16.64
C VAL A 9 -7.83 -1.74 16.53
N LEU A 10 -8.57 -0.69 16.91
CA LEU A 10 -8.04 0.67 16.98
C LEU A 10 -6.91 0.80 18.01
N LEU A 11 -7.06 0.20 19.17
CA LEU A 11 -6.01 0.19 20.21
C LEU A 11 -4.75 -0.51 19.72
N ILE A 12 -4.89 -1.70 19.16
CA ILE A 12 -3.76 -2.49 18.63
C ILE A 12 -3.11 -1.75 17.46
N GLY A 13 -3.90 -1.23 16.54
CA GLY A 13 -3.42 -0.47 15.37
C GLY A 13 -2.67 0.80 15.77
N GLY A 14 -3.20 1.55 16.72
CA GLY A 14 -2.54 2.72 17.28
C GLY A 14 -1.23 2.37 17.99
N LEU A 15 -1.21 1.28 18.74
CA LEU A 15 0.00 0.78 19.41
C LEU A 15 1.08 0.37 18.39
N VAL A 16 0.71 -0.37 17.35
CA VAL A 16 1.64 -0.77 16.27
C VAL A 16 2.18 0.45 15.54
N ALA A 17 1.34 1.47 15.28
CA ALA A 17 1.76 2.72 14.67
C ALA A 17 2.80 3.45 15.53
N LEU A 18 2.57 3.57 16.85
CA LEU A 18 3.50 4.19 17.78
C LEU A 18 4.80 3.38 17.94
N LEU A 19 4.71 2.05 18.00
CA LEU A 19 5.90 1.18 18.03
C LEU A 19 6.76 1.35 16.79
N LYS A 20 6.16 1.50 15.61
CA LYS A 20 6.88 1.78 14.35
C LYS A 20 7.62 3.12 14.42
N VAL A 21 6.98 4.15 14.97
CA VAL A 21 7.59 5.47 15.18
C VAL A 21 8.74 5.39 16.19
N TYR A 22 8.50 4.77 17.34
CA TYR A 22 9.52 4.57 18.37
C TYR A 22 10.73 3.80 17.84
N ALA A 23 10.49 2.70 17.11
CA ALA A 23 11.54 1.93 16.47
C ALA A 23 12.33 2.77 15.45
N LYS A 24 11.68 3.68 14.72
CA LYS A 24 12.33 4.58 13.76
C LYS A 24 13.19 5.63 14.47
N LEU A 25 12.70 6.20 15.57
CA LEU A 25 13.42 7.20 16.38
C LEU A 25 14.66 6.58 17.06
N ARG A 26 14.50 5.40 17.65
CA ARG A 26 15.61 4.69 18.30
C ARG A 26 16.68 4.21 17.34
N LYS A 27 16.31 3.92 16.07
CA LYS A 27 17.20 3.39 15.02
C LYS A 27 17.91 4.46 14.19
N GLY A 28 17.69 5.75 14.44
CA GLY A 28 18.55 6.80 13.89
C GLY A 28 20.04 6.59 14.18
N ALA A 29 20.38 5.63 15.08
CA ALA A 29 21.73 5.29 15.49
C ALA A 29 22.26 3.92 14.97
N GLN A 30 21.43 2.98 14.46
CA GLN A 30 21.92 1.65 14.03
C GLN A 30 21.08 1.03 12.89
N GLY A 31 21.71 0.89 11.72
CA GLY A 31 21.11 0.62 10.41
C GLY A 31 20.74 -0.82 10.03
N LYS A 32 20.40 -1.76 10.90
CA LYS A 32 20.23 -3.18 10.49
C LYS A 32 18.94 -3.93 10.93
N GLY A 33 17.88 -3.26 11.31
CA GLY A 33 16.66 -3.93 11.75
C GLY A 33 15.37 -3.52 11.01
N GLN A 34 15.49 -3.04 9.78
CA GLN A 34 14.39 -2.39 9.06
C GLN A 34 13.37 -3.34 8.44
N THR A 35 13.74 -4.58 8.17
CA THR A 35 12.91 -5.58 7.49
C THR A 35 11.79 -6.12 8.38
N THR A 36 12.08 -6.51 9.60
CA THR A 36 11.11 -7.20 10.46
C THR A 36 9.99 -6.26 10.95
N THR A 37 10.35 -5.05 11.40
CA THR A 37 9.36 -4.05 11.85
C THR A 37 8.51 -3.52 10.70
N GLY A 38 9.08 -3.46 9.48
CA GLY A 38 8.35 -3.11 8.26
C GLY A 38 7.31 -4.16 7.88
N LEU A 39 7.67 -5.44 8.00
CA LEU A 39 6.79 -6.56 7.68
C LEU A 39 5.60 -6.65 8.65
N ILE A 40 5.86 -6.55 9.95
CA ILE A 40 4.80 -6.54 10.99
C ILE A 40 3.85 -5.36 10.76
N GLY A 41 4.38 -4.17 10.50
CA GLY A 41 3.57 -2.99 10.19
C GLY A 41 2.74 -3.16 8.92
N PHE A 42 3.26 -3.85 7.90
CA PHE A 42 2.55 -4.13 6.67
C PHE A 42 1.34 -5.05 6.89
N PHE A 43 1.52 -6.19 7.56
CA PHE A 43 0.42 -7.10 7.87
C PHE A 43 -0.61 -6.47 8.80
N ALA A 44 -0.17 -5.75 9.83
CA ALA A 44 -1.07 -4.99 10.69
C ALA A 44 -1.86 -3.94 9.90
N GLY A 45 -1.22 -3.24 8.96
CA GLY A 45 -1.86 -2.26 8.10
C GLY A 45 -2.92 -2.87 7.18
N ILE A 46 -2.65 -4.03 6.57
CA ILE A 46 -3.64 -4.77 5.77
C ILE A 46 -4.85 -5.15 6.63
N PHE A 47 -4.61 -5.67 7.83
CA PHE A 47 -5.68 -6.05 8.76
C PHE A 47 -6.55 -4.86 9.14
N LEU A 48 -5.94 -3.70 9.45
CA LEU A 48 -6.65 -2.45 9.72
C LEU A 48 -7.48 -1.98 8.53
N LEU A 49 -6.96 -2.10 7.31
CA LEU A 49 -7.68 -1.74 6.08
C LEU A 49 -8.91 -2.62 5.87
N ILE A 50 -8.76 -3.95 6.02
CA ILE A 50 -9.88 -4.89 5.86
C ILE A 50 -11.00 -4.55 6.85
N ILE A 51 -10.66 -4.33 8.12
CA ILE A 51 -11.65 -3.99 9.15
C ILE A 51 -12.24 -2.60 8.90
N GLY A 52 -11.42 -1.60 8.54
CA GLY A 52 -11.89 -0.25 8.21
C GLY A 52 -12.89 -0.24 7.07
N VAL A 53 -12.61 -0.98 5.99
CA VAL A 53 -13.54 -1.13 4.85
C VAL A 53 -14.79 -1.91 5.25
N THR A 54 -14.67 -2.95 6.07
CA THR A 54 -15.84 -3.70 6.56
C THR A 54 -16.76 -2.82 7.39
N ILE A 55 -16.22 -1.96 8.25
CA ILE A 55 -16.99 -1.01 9.06
C ILE A 55 -17.65 0.04 8.17
N LEU A 56 -16.94 0.54 7.16
CA LEU A 56 -17.48 1.49 6.18
C LEU A 56 -18.70 0.89 5.45
N LEU A 57 -18.58 -0.34 4.95
CA LEU A 57 -19.65 -1.02 4.22
C LEU A 57 -20.82 -1.38 5.12
N ALA A 58 -20.57 -1.72 6.38
CA ALA A 58 -21.61 -2.06 7.36
C ALA A 58 -22.33 -0.83 7.89
N ASN A 59 -21.84 0.38 7.64
CA ASN A 59 -22.34 1.68 8.15
C ASN A 59 -22.70 1.65 9.66
N SER A 60 -21.92 0.89 10.43
CA SER A 60 -22.25 0.49 11.79
C SER A 60 -21.57 1.30 12.88
N TRP A 61 -20.61 2.17 12.53
CA TRP A 61 -19.85 3.02 13.44
C TRP A 61 -19.67 4.41 12.88
N ASP A 62 -19.27 5.31 13.78
CA ASP A 62 -19.00 6.72 13.50
C ASP A 62 -17.96 6.93 12.38
N THR A 63 -18.15 7.98 11.59
CA THR A 63 -17.25 8.34 10.47
C THR A 63 -15.80 8.43 10.90
N ALA A 64 -15.53 8.95 12.12
CA ALA A 64 -14.17 9.03 12.66
C ALA A 64 -13.48 7.66 12.80
N THR A 65 -14.24 6.63 13.17
CA THR A 65 -13.70 5.29 13.43
C THR A 65 -13.15 4.63 12.15
N TRP A 66 -13.94 4.58 11.08
CA TRP A 66 -13.47 3.96 9.84
C TRP A 66 -12.40 4.81 9.14
N VAL A 67 -12.50 6.15 9.19
CA VAL A 67 -11.50 7.05 8.63
C VAL A 67 -10.13 6.85 9.30
N LEU A 68 -10.08 6.80 10.63
CA LEU A 68 -8.85 6.55 11.37
C LEU A 68 -8.25 5.18 11.06
N LEU A 69 -9.07 4.13 10.97
CA LEU A 69 -8.63 2.78 10.60
C LEU A 69 -8.02 2.74 9.21
N VAL A 70 -8.71 3.34 8.22
CA VAL A 70 -8.25 3.36 6.84
C VAL A 70 -6.97 4.20 6.70
N LEU A 71 -6.92 5.41 7.27
CA LEU A 71 -5.73 6.27 7.19
C LEU A 71 -4.52 5.64 7.87
N THR A 72 -4.70 5.05 9.05
CA THR A 72 -3.61 4.38 9.76
C THR A 72 -3.16 3.12 9.02
N GLY A 73 -4.10 2.33 8.50
CA GLY A 73 -3.81 1.16 7.69
C GLY A 73 -3.03 1.52 6.42
N LEU A 74 -3.47 2.55 5.68
CA LEU A 74 -2.76 3.06 4.50
C LEU A 74 -1.35 3.55 4.86
N GLY A 75 -1.18 4.32 5.91
CA GLY A 75 0.13 4.81 6.36
C GLY A 75 1.11 3.67 6.73
N LEU A 76 0.58 2.54 7.22
CA LEU A 76 1.37 1.36 7.52
C LEU A 76 1.73 0.53 6.27
N VAL A 77 0.80 0.39 5.32
CA VAL A 77 0.96 -0.43 4.10
C VAL A 77 1.77 0.28 3.03
N LEU A 78 1.51 1.57 2.79
CA LEU A 78 2.16 2.32 1.70
C LEU A 78 3.69 2.40 1.85
N GLY A 79 4.20 2.41 3.07
CA GLY A 79 5.64 2.50 3.31
C GLY A 79 6.45 1.34 2.71
N PRO A 80 6.14 0.06 2.98
CA PRO A 80 6.78 -1.07 2.33
C PRO A 80 6.44 -1.20 0.85
N LEU A 81 5.18 -0.92 0.47
CA LEU A 81 4.68 -1.08 -0.89
C LEU A 81 5.38 -0.15 -1.88
N SER A 82 5.66 1.09 -1.49
CA SER A 82 6.35 2.07 -2.34
C SER A 82 7.81 1.72 -2.68
N ARG A 83 8.36 0.64 -2.09
CA ARG A 83 9.73 0.16 -2.36
C ARG A 83 9.79 -0.94 -3.42
N ILE A 84 8.66 -1.51 -3.81
CA ILE A 84 8.60 -2.58 -4.79
C ILE A 84 8.49 -1.95 -6.18
N PRO A 85 9.39 -2.26 -7.12
CA PRO A 85 9.35 -1.71 -8.48
C PRO A 85 8.30 -2.44 -9.32
N PHE A 86 7.02 -2.20 -9.05
CA PHE A 86 5.91 -2.83 -9.74
C PHE A 86 5.94 -2.55 -11.25
N GLY A 87 6.29 -1.31 -11.64
CA GLY A 87 6.36 -0.92 -13.04
C GLY A 87 7.32 -1.79 -13.84
N ALA A 88 8.51 -2.07 -13.30
CA ALA A 88 9.50 -2.91 -13.98
C ALA A 88 9.00 -4.37 -14.11
N ILE A 89 8.42 -4.92 -13.05
CA ILE A 89 7.96 -6.31 -13.03
C ILE A 89 6.79 -6.49 -14.02
N PHE A 90 5.74 -5.66 -13.90
CA PHE A 90 4.56 -5.78 -14.76
C PHE A 90 4.86 -5.40 -16.21
N GLY A 91 5.71 -4.41 -16.45
CA GLY A 91 6.14 -4.06 -17.80
C GLY A 91 6.86 -5.21 -18.49
N LEU A 92 7.82 -5.84 -17.80
CA LEU A 92 8.58 -6.97 -18.35
C LEU A 92 7.67 -8.20 -18.62
N VAL A 93 6.79 -8.53 -17.67
CA VAL A 93 5.85 -9.65 -17.82
C VAL A 93 4.91 -9.42 -19.00
N THR A 94 4.33 -8.21 -19.12
CA THR A 94 3.41 -7.88 -20.23
C THR A 94 4.13 -7.92 -21.56
N GLY A 95 5.33 -7.34 -21.66
CA GLY A 95 6.12 -7.40 -22.89
C GLY A 95 6.45 -8.83 -23.28
N ALA A 96 6.88 -9.68 -22.35
CA ALA A 96 7.18 -11.07 -22.60
C ALA A 96 5.95 -11.88 -23.05
N LEU A 97 4.79 -11.63 -22.43
CA LEU A 97 3.52 -12.24 -22.83
C LEU A 97 3.11 -11.82 -24.25
N CYS A 98 3.18 -10.55 -24.58
CA CYS A 98 2.83 -10.05 -25.92
C CYS A 98 3.77 -10.63 -27.00
N ALA A 99 5.06 -10.58 -26.78
CA ALA A 99 6.03 -11.16 -27.73
C ALA A 99 5.90 -12.67 -27.85
N GLY A 100 5.68 -13.38 -26.73
CA GLY A 100 5.49 -14.82 -26.71
C GLY A 100 4.21 -15.26 -27.42
N LEU A 101 3.09 -14.56 -27.22
CA LEU A 101 1.84 -14.82 -27.92
C LEU A 101 2.00 -14.63 -29.43
N VAL A 102 2.63 -13.53 -29.86
CA VAL A 102 2.86 -13.30 -31.29
C VAL A 102 3.79 -14.37 -31.88
N TYR A 103 4.82 -14.77 -31.15
CA TYR A 103 5.72 -15.86 -31.60
C TYR A 103 4.99 -17.19 -31.80
N ILE A 104 4.05 -17.53 -30.91
CA ILE A 104 3.31 -18.82 -30.97
C ILE A 104 2.21 -18.77 -32.03
N PHE A 105 1.43 -17.71 -32.10
CA PHE A 105 0.25 -17.62 -32.98
C PHE A 105 0.56 -17.10 -34.38
N PHE A 106 1.60 -16.27 -34.53
CA PHE A 106 1.98 -15.63 -35.78
C PHE A 106 3.49 -15.73 -36.00
N PRO A 107 4.02 -16.93 -36.30
CA PRO A 107 5.45 -17.10 -36.59
C PRO A 107 5.84 -16.28 -37.81
N LEU A 108 6.62 -15.21 -37.57
CA LEU A 108 7.09 -14.32 -38.64
C LEU A 108 8.21 -15.01 -39.43
N PRO A 109 8.25 -14.88 -40.81
CA PRO A 109 9.36 -15.33 -41.60
C PRO A 109 10.68 -14.66 -41.19
N ALA A 110 11.82 -15.25 -41.51
CA ALA A 110 13.14 -14.79 -41.07
C ALA A 110 13.41 -13.33 -41.40
N THR A 111 12.84 -12.81 -42.49
CA THR A 111 12.91 -11.42 -42.93
C THR A 111 11.55 -10.94 -43.39
N VAL A 112 11.09 -9.81 -42.88
CA VAL A 112 9.87 -9.12 -43.30
C VAL A 112 10.28 -7.71 -43.75
N LEU A 113 9.99 -7.35 -45.03
CA LEU A 113 10.34 -6.06 -45.65
C LEU A 113 11.83 -5.70 -45.54
N GLY A 114 12.74 -6.69 -45.55
CA GLY A 114 14.18 -6.45 -45.44
C GLY A 114 14.70 -6.27 -43.99
N ILE A 115 13.82 -6.34 -43.02
CA ILE A 115 14.16 -6.24 -41.57
C ILE A 115 14.12 -7.67 -40.97
N SER A 116 15.11 -8.02 -40.16
CA SER A 116 15.11 -9.29 -39.47
C SER A 116 13.92 -9.38 -38.51
N SER A 117 13.24 -10.52 -38.45
CA SER A 117 12.09 -10.77 -37.58
C SER A 117 12.39 -10.50 -36.09
N LEU A 118 13.66 -10.59 -35.69
CA LEU A 118 14.10 -10.31 -34.32
C LEU A 118 13.80 -8.86 -33.91
N TRP A 119 13.99 -7.87 -34.81
CA TRP A 119 13.67 -6.48 -34.50
C TRP A 119 12.18 -6.24 -34.34
N ILE A 120 11.37 -6.97 -35.11
CA ILE A 120 9.90 -6.89 -35.01
C ILE A 120 9.43 -7.47 -33.67
N TYR A 121 9.94 -8.63 -33.25
CA TYR A 121 9.62 -9.20 -31.95
C TYR A 121 10.11 -8.30 -30.82
N LEU A 122 11.28 -7.67 -30.96
CA LEU A 122 11.79 -6.72 -29.99
C LEU A 122 10.85 -5.51 -29.86
N ALA A 123 10.34 -4.98 -30.96
CA ALA A 123 9.38 -3.88 -30.94
C ALA A 123 8.06 -4.29 -30.30
N ILE A 124 7.54 -5.48 -30.61
CA ILE A 124 6.32 -6.05 -30.03
C ILE A 124 6.49 -6.29 -28.52
N PHE A 125 7.69 -6.61 -28.06
CA PHE A 125 8.01 -6.72 -26.65
C PHE A 125 8.10 -5.32 -25.99
N LEU A 126 8.86 -4.41 -26.62
CA LEU A 126 9.24 -3.15 -26.01
C LEU A 126 8.08 -2.16 -25.87
N ILE A 127 7.21 -2.07 -26.90
CA ILE A 127 6.11 -1.09 -26.90
C ILE A 127 5.13 -1.33 -25.75
N PRO A 128 4.52 -2.53 -25.59
CA PRO A 128 3.62 -2.79 -24.48
C PRO A 128 4.34 -2.81 -23.13
N ALA A 129 5.60 -3.31 -23.08
CA ALA A 129 6.41 -3.28 -21.87
C ALA A 129 6.62 -1.85 -21.36
N LEU A 130 7.00 -0.93 -22.25
CA LEU A 130 7.20 0.49 -21.93
C LEU A 130 5.89 1.17 -21.51
N PHE A 131 4.80 0.90 -22.23
CA PHE A 131 3.51 1.49 -21.90
C PHE A 131 3.06 1.09 -20.49
N VAL A 132 3.07 -0.21 -20.19
CA VAL A 132 2.72 -0.71 -18.85
C VAL A 132 3.69 -0.19 -17.80
N PHE A 133 5.00 -0.19 -18.09
CA PHE A 133 6.01 0.36 -17.18
C PHE A 133 5.70 1.81 -16.82
N LEU A 134 5.39 2.68 -17.82
CA LEU A 134 5.10 4.09 -17.57
C LEU A 134 3.84 4.29 -16.72
N VAL A 135 2.77 3.53 -17.01
CA VAL A 135 1.52 3.61 -16.23
C VAL A 135 1.77 3.23 -14.77
N PHE A 136 2.43 2.10 -14.54
CA PHE A 136 2.75 1.65 -13.18
C PHE A 136 3.78 2.54 -12.50
N LYS A 137 4.73 3.10 -13.24
CA LYS A 137 5.71 4.05 -12.72
C LYS A 137 5.03 5.32 -12.20
N PHE A 138 4.06 5.83 -12.96
CA PHE A 138 3.24 6.96 -12.50
C PHE A 138 2.47 6.61 -11.22
N ALA A 139 1.84 5.44 -11.18
CA ALA A 139 1.14 4.96 -9.98
C ALA A 139 2.09 4.82 -8.78
N GLU A 140 3.32 4.30 -8.99
CA GLU A 140 4.35 4.22 -7.95
C GLU A 140 4.73 5.60 -7.39
N GLU A 141 4.86 6.62 -8.25
CA GLU A 141 5.18 7.97 -7.80
C GLU A 141 4.06 8.59 -6.98
N VAL A 142 2.80 8.40 -7.41
CA VAL A 142 1.63 8.82 -6.64
C VAL A 142 1.59 8.11 -5.28
N MET A 143 1.76 6.78 -5.25
CA MET A 143 1.84 6.03 -3.99
C MET A 143 3.00 6.50 -3.11
N ARG A 144 4.14 6.86 -3.71
CA ARG A 144 5.28 7.40 -2.97
C ARG A 144 4.97 8.74 -2.32
N LEU A 145 4.27 9.64 -3.01
CA LEU A 145 3.80 10.92 -2.45
C LEU A 145 2.88 10.68 -1.25
N PHE A 146 1.88 9.80 -1.39
CA PHE A 146 1.01 9.44 -0.27
C PHE A 146 1.78 8.77 0.87
N SER A 147 2.76 7.92 0.55
CA SER A 147 3.63 7.30 1.55
C SER A 147 4.48 8.32 2.31
N ILE A 148 4.94 9.38 1.66
CA ILE A 148 5.68 10.46 2.32
C ILE A 148 4.75 11.27 3.23
N LEU A 149 3.55 11.59 2.76
CA LEU A 149 2.56 12.34 3.53
C LEU A 149 2.07 11.54 4.75
N LEU A 150 1.48 10.36 4.51
CA LEU A 150 0.87 9.53 5.57
C LEU A 150 1.91 8.74 6.36
N GLY A 151 3.05 8.37 5.74
CA GLY A 151 4.14 7.61 6.35
C GLY A 151 5.17 8.47 7.08
N SER A 152 5.01 9.80 7.11
CA SER A 152 5.89 10.67 7.88
C SER A 152 5.74 10.39 9.38
N TRP A 153 6.87 10.41 10.10
CA TRP A 153 6.87 10.08 11.52
C TRP A 153 5.91 10.93 12.37
N PRO A 154 5.75 12.27 12.14
CA PRO A 154 4.79 13.06 12.90
C PRO A 154 3.35 12.66 12.59
N VAL A 155 3.00 12.41 11.32
CA VAL A 155 1.62 12.05 10.94
C VAL A 155 1.24 10.68 11.50
N ILE A 156 2.12 9.67 11.40
CA ILE A 156 1.86 8.35 11.99
C ILE A 156 1.75 8.43 13.52
N SER A 157 2.52 9.31 14.19
CA SER A 157 2.42 9.52 15.63
C SER A 157 1.06 10.09 16.01
N VAL A 158 0.62 11.14 15.31
CA VAL A 158 -0.68 11.78 15.56
C VAL A 158 -1.82 10.79 15.28
N LEU A 159 -1.77 10.07 14.14
CA LEU A 159 -2.77 9.05 13.83
C LEU A 159 -2.79 7.92 14.87
N GLY A 160 -1.63 7.46 15.33
CA GLY A 160 -1.53 6.45 16.37
C GLY A 160 -2.15 6.89 17.69
N ILE A 161 -1.89 8.13 18.12
CA ILE A 161 -2.48 8.72 19.35
C ILE A 161 -3.99 8.85 19.18
N LEU A 162 -4.46 9.38 18.05
CA LEU A 162 -5.89 9.51 17.77
C LEU A 162 -6.60 8.15 17.72
N CYS A 163 -5.98 7.12 17.17
CA CYS A 163 -6.53 5.76 17.18
C CYS A 163 -6.68 5.21 18.60
N ILE A 164 -5.69 5.43 19.46
CA ILE A 164 -5.76 5.00 20.87
C ILE A 164 -6.85 5.77 21.61
N LEU A 165 -6.90 7.10 21.45
CA LEU A 165 -7.93 7.94 22.05
C LEU A 165 -9.33 7.48 21.62
N GLN A 166 -9.55 7.31 20.32
CA GLN A 166 -10.84 6.84 19.78
C GLN A 166 -11.17 5.44 20.29
N GLY A 167 -10.19 4.53 20.35
CA GLY A 167 -10.38 3.18 20.88
C GLY A 167 -10.84 3.18 22.34
N ILE A 168 -10.22 4.02 23.19
CA ILE A 168 -10.62 4.19 24.60
C ILE A 168 -12.02 4.79 24.71
N LEU A 169 -12.30 5.83 23.93
CA LEU A 169 -13.61 6.49 23.93
C LEU A 169 -14.73 5.53 23.52
N LEU A 170 -14.49 4.69 22.49
CA LEU A 170 -15.44 3.65 22.07
C LEU A 170 -15.69 2.61 23.14
N LEU A 171 -14.68 2.23 23.93
CA LEU A 171 -14.86 1.35 25.10
C LEU A 171 -15.72 2.00 26.18
N MET A 172 -15.69 3.33 26.28
CA MET A 172 -16.56 4.10 27.19
C MET A 172 -17.94 4.42 26.60
N GLY A 173 -18.25 3.92 25.38
CA GLY A 173 -19.50 4.20 24.66
C GLY A 173 -19.61 5.64 24.13
N LYS A 174 -18.48 6.34 24.00
CA LYS A 174 -18.39 7.70 23.45
C LYS A 174 -17.55 7.73 22.19
N THR A 175 -17.72 8.76 21.36
CA THR A 175 -16.94 8.96 20.15
C THR A 175 -16.25 10.31 20.16
N LEU A 176 -15.15 10.45 19.42
CA LEU A 176 -14.40 11.70 19.30
C LEU A 176 -15.27 12.83 18.74
N LEU A 177 -16.22 12.50 17.85
CA LEU A 177 -17.16 13.48 17.29
C LEU A 177 -18.10 14.10 18.33
N MET A 178 -18.40 13.41 19.42
CA MET A 178 -19.19 13.97 20.54
C MET A 178 -18.48 15.10 21.29
N PHE A 179 -17.15 15.23 21.12
CA PHE A 179 -16.37 16.30 21.78
C PHE A 179 -16.07 17.47 20.85
N ILE A 180 -16.30 17.32 19.54
CA ILE A 180 -15.96 18.34 18.52
C ILE A 180 -17.23 19.06 18.03
N GLY A 181 -18.41 18.45 18.16
CA GLY A 181 -19.72 19.02 17.80
C GLY A 181 -20.53 19.42 19.00
#